data_73b69cd1700c959ee8b0942d7321de7e
#
_entry.id   73b69cd1700c959ee8b0942d7321de7e
#
_cell.length_a   1.000
_cell.length_b   1.000
_cell.length_c   1.000
_cell.angle_alpha   90.00
_cell.angle_beta   90.00
_cell.angle_gamma   90.00
#
_symmetry.space_group_name_H-M   'P 1'
#
loop_
_entity.id
_entity.type
_entity.pdbx_description
1 polymer ?
#
loop_
_entity_poly.entity_id
_entity_poly.type
_entity_poly.pdbx_seq_one_letter_code
_entity_poly.pdbx_strand_id
1 'polypeptide(L)'
;SVSGIGIYRCANKTELVEAMALFENNVPVQIQEEVNSEVFLNMQYRVVGNDVYPLAASEQILDGFVHQGNRVPACHEPWAAVDPMANWLKDKGMKGIFAFDVAVEESPSGTRFRAIECNPRFNGASYPTLVAQKLDIPEWSAVSMSTRYRSLGNIDLSDIEFDMRTGEGVIIINWGTILAGKLVILLAGSPEVQRELQVEIASRL
;
A
#
# COMPACT_ATOMS: atom_id res chain seq x y z
N SER A 1 6.98 7.22 11.72
CA SER A 1 7.35 7.26 10.29
C SER A 1 6.13 7.59 9.45
N VAL A 2 6.33 8.15 8.29
CA VAL A 2 5.29 8.39 7.29
C VAL A 2 5.80 7.76 5.99
N SER A 3 5.08 6.75 5.48
CA SER A 3 5.42 6.04 4.24
C SER A 3 6.87 5.51 4.20
N GLY A 4 7.39 5.02 5.33
CA GLY A 4 8.75 4.49 5.45
C GLY A 4 9.85 5.53 5.72
N ILE A 5 9.53 6.83 5.73
CA ILE A 5 10.50 7.88 6.07
C ILE A 5 10.75 7.87 7.58
N GLY A 6 12.04 7.93 7.99
CA GLY A 6 12.44 7.88 9.41
C GLY A 6 12.57 6.45 9.95
N ILE A 7 12.70 5.44 9.09
CA ILE A 7 13.08 4.08 9.45
C ILE A 7 14.58 3.92 9.20
N TYR A 8 15.29 3.38 10.20
CA TYR A 8 16.72 3.14 10.14
C TYR A 8 17.00 1.68 10.47
N ARG A 9 17.75 1.01 9.60
CA ARG A 9 18.29 -0.31 9.87
C ARG A 9 19.56 -0.17 10.69
N CYS A 10 19.66 -0.92 11.78
CA CYS A 10 20.82 -0.91 12.67
C CYS A 10 21.29 -2.33 12.88
N ALA A 11 22.47 -2.66 12.38
CA ALA A 11 23.05 -4.00 12.51
C ALA A 11 23.65 -4.26 13.89
N ASN A 12 23.93 -3.21 14.66
CA ASN A 12 24.59 -3.31 15.96
C ASN A 12 24.21 -2.10 16.86
N LYS A 13 24.67 -2.18 18.13
CA LYS A 13 24.37 -1.14 19.13
C LYS A 13 24.96 0.23 18.78
N THR A 14 26.10 0.28 18.12
CA THR A 14 26.72 1.55 17.72
C THR A 14 25.84 2.29 16.71
N GLU A 15 25.43 1.60 15.65
CA GLU A 15 24.52 2.13 14.63
C GLU A 15 23.17 2.55 15.23
N LEU A 16 22.66 1.78 16.20
CA LEU A 16 21.44 2.15 16.90
C LEU A 16 21.59 3.48 17.66
N VAL A 17 22.71 3.67 18.37
CA VAL A 17 22.99 4.94 19.09
C VAL A 17 23.13 6.09 18.11
N GLU A 18 23.81 5.90 16.99
CA GLU A 18 23.94 6.90 15.93
C GLU A 18 22.57 7.27 15.33
N ALA A 19 21.76 6.27 15.01
CA ALA A 19 20.40 6.48 14.49
C ALA A 19 19.52 7.22 15.51
N MET A 20 19.60 6.87 16.79
CA MET A 20 18.84 7.57 17.83
C MET A 20 19.24 9.03 17.99
N ALA A 21 20.48 9.40 17.72
CA ALA A 21 20.96 10.77 17.76
C ALA A 21 20.35 11.68 16.65
N LEU A 22 19.74 11.09 15.63
CA LEU A 22 19.05 11.82 14.55
C LEU A 22 17.64 12.29 14.96
N PHE A 23 17.10 11.76 16.05
CA PHE A 23 15.78 12.14 16.55
C PHE A 23 15.88 13.27 17.58
N GLU A 24 14.89 14.14 17.60
CA GLU A 24 14.76 15.16 18.63
C GLU A 24 14.55 14.52 20.01
N ASN A 25 15.01 15.20 21.05
CA ASN A 25 14.82 14.74 22.43
C ASN A 25 13.33 14.59 22.75
N ASN A 26 12.98 13.49 23.44
CA ASN A 26 11.63 13.14 23.86
C ASN A 26 10.66 12.72 22.73
N VAL A 27 11.13 12.48 21.51
CA VAL A 27 10.33 11.85 20.47
C VAL A 27 10.26 10.35 20.76
N PRO A 28 9.05 9.75 20.87
CA PRO A 28 8.93 8.31 21.02
C PRO A 28 9.46 7.59 19.79
N VAL A 29 10.34 6.61 19.98
CA VAL A 29 10.88 5.76 18.94
C VAL A 29 10.51 4.31 19.21
N GLN A 30 10.23 3.55 18.15
CA GLN A 30 10.02 2.11 18.22
C GLN A 30 11.28 1.42 17.74
N ILE A 31 11.78 0.47 18.55
CA ILE A 31 12.88 -0.42 18.18
C ILE A 31 12.29 -1.81 18.08
N GLN A 32 12.49 -2.47 16.95
CA GLN A 32 11.96 -3.81 16.71
C GLN A 32 12.99 -4.67 15.97
N GLU A 33 12.83 -5.98 16.06
CA GLU A 33 13.59 -6.93 15.25
C GLU A 33 13.27 -6.70 13.77
N GLU A 34 14.31 -6.72 12.93
CA GLU A 34 14.13 -6.68 11.49
C GLU A 34 13.49 -7.99 11.00
N VAL A 35 12.45 -7.87 10.22
CA VAL A 35 11.82 -9.01 9.55
C VAL A 35 12.42 -9.14 8.16
N ASN A 36 13.04 -10.28 7.90
CA ASN A 36 13.58 -10.58 6.57
C ASN A 36 12.47 -11.07 5.66
N SER A 37 11.91 -10.15 4.87
CA SER A 37 10.83 -10.41 3.94
C SER A 37 11.00 -9.59 2.67
N GLU A 38 10.70 -10.20 1.53
CA GLU A 38 10.60 -9.51 0.24
C GLU A 38 9.15 -9.15 -0.08
N VAL A 39 8.19 -9.73 0.64
CA VAL A 39 6.76 -9.57 0.41
C VAL A 39 6.09 -8.96 1.63
N PHE A 40 5.43 -7.83 1.40
CA PHE A 40 4.63 -7.15 2.40
C PHE A 40 3.20 -7.01 1.89
N LEU A 41 2.24 -7.38 2.75
CA LEU A 41 0.81 -7.32 2.46
C LEU A 41 0.19 -6.14 3.18
N ASN A 42 -0.85 -5.55 2.59
CA ASN A 42 -1.76 -4.65 3.28
C ASN A 42 -3.11 -5.34 3.40
N MET A 43 -3.44 -5.77 4.62
CA MET A 43 -4.67 -6.50 4.96
C MET A 43 -5.72 -5.53 5.47
N GLN A 44 -6.72 -5.23 4.65
CA GLN A 44 -7.73 -4.22 4.95
C GLN A 44 -8.99 -4.84 5.54
N TYR A 45 -9.57 -4.14 6.49
CA TYR A 45 -10.80 -4.51 7.18
C TYR A 45 -11.77 -3.33 7.25
N ARG A 46 -13.05 -3.66 7.42
CA ARG A 46 -14.11 -2.70 7.68
C ARG A 46 -14.97 -3.14 8.86
N VAL A 47 -15.17 -2.24 9.82
CA VAL A 47 -16.14 -2.43 10.91
C VAL A 47 -17.49 -1.81 10.51
N VAL A 48 -18.54 -2.61 10.60
CA VAL A 48 -19.93 -2.20 10.39
C VAL A 48 -20.76 -2.67 11.58
N GLY A 49 -21.32 -1.74 12.33
CA GLY A 49 -21.98 -2.07 13.58
C GLY A 49 -21.01 -2.69 14.58
N ASN A 50 -21.27 -3.93 14.99
CA ASN A 50 -20.43 -4.70 15.91
C ASN A 50 -19.59 -5.79 15.21
N ASP A 51 -19.63 -5.85 13.89
CA ASP A 51 -18.94 -6.88 13.13
C ASP A 51 -17.74 -6.31 12.37
N VAL A 52 -16.71 -7.12 12.21
CA VAL A 52 -15.54 -6.81 11.38
C VAL A 52 -15.52 -7.73 10.17
N TYR A 53 -15.27 -7.15 9.01
CA TYR A 53 -15.25 -7.86 7.74
C TYR A 53 -13.92 -7.65 7.06
N PRO A 54 -13.27 -8.70 6.52
CA PRO A 54 -12.20 -8.56 5.55
C PRO A 54 -12.69 -7.71 4.37
N LEU A 55 -11.86 -6.77 3.93
CA LEU A 55 -12.19 -5.87 2.81
C LEU A 55 -11.38 -6.22 1.57
N ALA A 56 -10.06 -6.31 1.70
CA ALA A 56 -9.14 -6.68 0.64
C ALA A 56 -7.76 -7.02 1.20
N ALA A 57 -7.05 -7.91 0.50
CA ALA A 57 -5.62 -8.11 0.63
C ALA A 57 -4.93 -7.55 -0.61
N SER A 58 -3.90 -6.75 -0.43
CA SER A 58 -3.04 -6.28 -1.52
C SER A 58 -1.58 -6.46 -1.15
N GLU A 59 -0.74 -6.64 -2.15
CA GLU A 59 0.70 -6.69 -1.97
C GLU A 59 1.27 -5.28 -2.11
N GLN A 60 2.16 -4.88 -1.21
CA GLN A 60 2.80 -3.57 -1.25
C GLN A 60 3.92 -3.55 -2.30
N ILE A 61 3.99 -2.45 -3.04
CA ILE A 61 5.11 -2.12 -3.92
C ILE A 61 6.00 -1.17 -3.13
N LEU A 62 7.23 -1.61 -2.82
CA LEU A 62 8.16 -0.87 -1.99
C LEU A 62 9.44 -0.53 -2.76
N ASP A 63 10.05 0.61 -2.42
CA ASP A 63 11.42 0.97 -2.77
C ASP A 63 12.19 1.15 -1.45
N GLY A 64 12.97 0.14 -1.08
CA GLY A 64 13.48 0.01 0.28
C GLY A 64 12.32 -0.07 1.29
N PHE A 65 12.25 0.89 2.21
CA PHE A 65 11.13 1.01 3.15
C PHE A 65 10.02 1.95 2.68
N VAL A 66 10.21 2.60 1.52
CA VAL A 66 9.27 3.62 1.04
C VAL A 66 8.14 2.98 0.24
N HIS A 67 6.90 3.18 0.70
CA HIS A 67 5.72 2.72 0.00
C HIS A 67 5.52 3.48 -1.31
N GLN A 68 5.50 2.75 -2.42
CA GLN A 68 5.28 3.27 -3.77
C GLN A 68 3.88 2.94 -4.31
N GLY A 69 3.23 1.92 -3.77
CA GLY A 69 1.93 1.50 -4.24
C GLY A 69 1.49 0.12 -3.73
N ASN A 70 0.44 -0.39 -4.36
CA ASN A 70 -0.11 -1.71 -4.05
C ASN A 70 -0.53 -2.42 -5.33
N ARG A 71 -0.58 -3.74 -5.30
CA ARG A 71 -1.11 -4.58 -6.39
C ARG A 71 -2.06 -5.65 -5.88
N VAL A 72 -3.01 -6.04 -6.72
CA VAL A 72 -3.97 -7.12 -6.51
C VAL A 72 -4.00 -7.98 -7.78
N PRO A 73 -4.06 -9.33 -7.65
CA PRO A 73 -4.15 -10.09 -6.41
C PRO A 73 -2.85 -10.09 -5.61
N ALA A 74 -2.96 -10.22 -4.28
CA ALA A 74 -1.84 -10.50 -3.42
C ALA A 74 -1.43 -11.98 -3.55
N CYS A 75 -0.13 -12.27 -3.40
CA CYS A 75 0.36 -13.65 -3.43
C CYS A 75 -0.10 -14.48 -2.22
N HIS A 76 -0.48 -13.84 -1.12
CA HIS A 76 -1.02 -14.46 0.09
C HIS A 76 -2.18 -13.65 0.66
N GLU A 77 -3.12 -14.37 1.29
CA GLU A 77 -4.26 -13.79 2.00
C GLU A 77 -4.44 -14.43 3.37
N PRO A 78 -3.57 -14.14 4.33
CA PRO A 78 -3.54 -14.81 5.63
C PRO A 78 -4.63 -14.30 6.60
N TRP A 79 -5.89 -14.27 6.17
CA TRP A 79 -7.03 -13.77 6.97
C TRP A 79 -7.08 -14.41 8.34
N ALA A 80 -6.98 -15.75 8.44
CA ALA A 80 -7.05 -16.47 9.70
C ALA A 80 -5.96 -16.05 10.71
N ALA A 81 -4.80 -15.60 10.24
CA ALA A 81 -3.72 -15.11 11.10
C ALA A 81 -3.96 -13.67 11.57
N VAL A 82 -4.66 -12.86 10.78
CA VAL A 82 -4.86 -11.42 11.04
C VAL A 82 -6.20 -11.12 11.71
N ASP A 83 -7.24 -11.92 11.46
CA ASP A 83 -8.59 -11.75 12.01
C ASP A 83 -8.63 -11.56 13.54
N PRO A 84 -7.84 -12.28 14.38
CA PRO A 84 -7.84 -12.05 15.82
C PRO A 84 -7.45 -10.62 16.21
N MET A 85 -6.49 -10.01 15.48
CA MET A 85 -6.09 -8.62 15.73
C MET A 85 -7.17 -7.64 15.28
N ALA A 86 -7.84 -7.92 14.16
CA ALA A 86 -8.93 -7.09 13.65
C ALA A 86 -10.13 -7.09 14.61
N ASN A 87 -10.49 -8.26 15.15
CA ASN A 87 -11.51 -8.39 16.18
C ASN A 87 -11.13 -7.65 17.47
N TRP A 88 -9.89 -7.78 17.91
CA TRP A 88 -9.40 -7.05 19.08
C TRP A 88 -9.50 -5.53 18.90
N LEU A 89 -9.13 -4.98 17.73
CA LEU A 89 -9.29 -3.55 17.46
C LEU A 89 -10.76 -3.12 17.49
N LYS A 90 -11.66 -3.89 16.88
CA LYS A 90 -13.11 -3.64 16.94
C LYS A 90 -13.58 -3.59 18.40
N ASP A 91 -13.16 -4.56 19.23
CA ASP A 91 -13.54 -4.60 20.66
C ASP A 91 -12.97 -3.41 21.46
N LYS A 92 -11.88 -2.79 20.97
CA LYS A 92 -11.35 -1.53 21.50
C LYS A 92 -12.04 -0.28 20.95
N GLY A 93 -13.07 -0.44 20.15
CA GLY A 93 -13.89 0.66 19.64
C GLY A 93 -13.50 1.16 18.26
N MET A 94 -12.62 0.45 17.52
CA MET A 94 -12.32 0.78 16.12
C MET A 94 -13.59 0.76 15.28
N LYS A 95 -13.74 1.73 14.39
CA LYS A 95 -14.86 1.86 13.45
C LYS A 95 -14.35 2.22 12.06
N GLY A 96 -15.13 1.86 11.05
CA GLY A 96 -14.79 2.16 9.65
C GLY A 96 -13.68 1.27 9.10
N ILE A 97 -12.86 1.82 8.21
CA ILE A 97 -11.80 1.09 7.52
C ILE A 97 -10.47 1.26 8.25
N PHE A 98 -9.74 0.17 8.36
CA PHE A 98 -8.37 0.11 8.88
C PHE A 98 -7.61 -1.02 8.19
N ALA A 99 -6.29 -1.06 8.38
CA ALA A 99 -5.46 -2.10 7.80
C ALA A 99 -4.30 -2.50 8.71
N PHE A 100 -3.79 -3.71 8.47
CA PHE A 100 -2.49 -4.16 8.98
C PHE A 100 -1.53 -4.36 7.83
N ASP A 101 -0.31 -3.90 8.02
CA ASP A 101 0.80 -4.26 7.15
C ASP A 101 1.47 -5.51 7.72
N VAL A 102 1.61 -6.53 6.86
CA VAL A 102 2.02 -7.88 7.26
C VAL A 102 3.18 -8.33 6.38
N ALA A 103 4.31 -8.66 7.00
CA ALA A 103 5.43 -9.27 6.31
C ALA A 103 5.21 -10.78 6.15
N VAL A 104 5.65 -11.32 5.01
CA VAL A 104 5.62 -12.74 4.69
C VAL A 104 7.04 -13.29 4.80
N GLU A 105 7.31 -14.09 5.82
CA GLU A 105 8.60 -14.76 5.99
C GLU A 105 8.51 -16.20 5.46
N GLU A 106 9.20 -16.45 4.36
CA GLU A 106 9.34 -17.79 3.84
C GLU A 106 10.52 -18.51 4.50
N SER A 107 10.30 -19.73 4.95
CA SER A 107 11.35 -20.56 5.55
C SER A 107 11.15 -22.03 5.17
N PRO A 108 12.19 -22.89 5.30
CA PRO A 108 12.06 -24.32 5.10
C PRO A 108 11.03 -25.00 6.02
N SER A 109 10.69 -24.37 7.14
CA SER A 109 9.67 -24.85 8.10
C SER A 109 8.26 -24.32 7.77
N GLY A 110 8.10 -23.53 6.73
CA GLY A 110 6.83 -22.96 6.28
C GLY A 110 6.80 -21.43 6.29
N THR A 111 5.69 -20.89 5.82
CA THR A 111 5.41 -19.45 5.74
C THR A 111 4.93 -18.91 7.09
N ARG A 112 5.48 -17.79 7.52
CA ARG A 112 5.04 -17.05 8.70
C ARG A 112 4.56 -15.65 8.30
N PHE A 113 3.52 -15.18 8.98
CA PHE A 113 2.96 -13.85 8.78
C PHE A 113 3.21 -13.01 10.02
N ARG A 114 3.87 -11.87 9.87
CA ARG A 114 4.19 -10.96 10.97
C ARG A 114 3.55 -9.60 10.74
N ALA A 115 2.67 -9.18 11.64
CA ALA A 115 2.15 -7.82 11.63
C ALA A 115 3.27 -6.83 11.94
N ILE A 116 3.45 -5.86 11.05
CA ILE A 116 4.50 -4.84 11.14
C ILE A 116 3.91 -3.51 11.61
N GLU A 117 2.78 -3.14 11.06
CA GLU A 117 2.13 -1.85 11.34
C GLU A 117 0.61 -2.00 11.39
N CYS A 118 -0.01 -1.21 12.24
CA CYS A 118 -1.47 -1.02 12.23
C CYS A 118 -1.77 0.38 11.71
N ASN A 119 -2.60 0.45 10.68
CA ASN A 119 -3.11 1.68 10.08
C ASN A 119 -4.59 1.85 10.45
N PRO A 120 -4.95 2.45 11.61
CA PRO A 120 -6.34 2.56 12.08
C PRO A 120 -7.10 3.67 11.35
N ARG A 121 -6.99 3.73 10.04
CA ARG A 121 -7.51 4.78 9.15
C ARG A 121 -7.51 4.30 7.70
N PHE A 122 -8.13 5.08 6.82
CA PHE A 122 -7.83 4.99 5.39
C PHE A 122 -6.33 5.17 5.15
N ASN A 123 -5.76 4.32 4.33
CA ASN A 123 -4.35 4.39 3.93
C ASN A 123 -4.21 4.46 2.40
N GLY A 124 -2.99 4.44 1.89
CA GLY A 124 -2.72 4.54 0.45
C GLY A 124 -3.36 3.43 -0.38
N ALA A 125 -3.50 2.23 0.18
CA ALA A 125 -4.13 1.09 -0.49
C ALA A 125 -5.67 1.17 -0.48
N SER A 126 -6.28 1.89 0.47
CA SER A 126 -7.75 1.93 0.62
C SER A 126 -8.44 2.60 -0.55
N TYR A 127 -7.86 3.66 -1.10
CA TYR A 127 -8.45 4.40 -2.21
C TYR A 127 -8.51 3.57 -3.50
N PRO A 128 -7.40 3.01 -4.01
CA PRO A 128 -7.45 2.18 -5.21
C PRO A 128 -8.30 0.92 -5.00
N THR A 129 -8.25 0.28 -3.83
CA THR A 129 -9.11 -0.86 -3.50
C THR A 129 -10.59 -0.55 -3.68
N LEU A 130 -11.06 0.56 -3.11
CA LEU A 130 -12.48 0.92 -3.19
C LEU A 130 -12.90 1.32 -4.60
N VAL A 131 -12.01 1.96 -5.37
CA VAL A 131 -12.27 2.27 -6.79
C VAL A 131 -12.34 0.99 -7.60
N ALA A 132 -11.37 0.09 -7.43
CA ALA A 132 -11.33 -1.18 -8.13
C ALA A 132 -12.58 -2.04 -7.83
N GLN A 133 -12.98 -2.13 -6.55
CA GLN A 133 -14.21 -2.84 -6.18
C GLN A 133 -15.47 -2.22 -6.79
N LYS A 134 -15.54 -0.89 -6.85
CA LYS A 134 -16.70 -0.18 -7.43
C LYS A 134 -16.82 -0.39 -8.94
N LEU A 135 -15.68 -0.61 -9.62
CA LEU A 135 -15.61 -0.77 -11.08
C LEU A 135 -15.42 -2.24 -11.49
N ASP A 136 -15.52 -3.18 -10.54
CA ASP A 136 -15.34 -4.62 -10.74
C ASP A 136 -14.00 -4.97 -11.43
N ILE A 137 -12.92 -4.29 -11.01
CA ILE A 137 -11.56 -4.53 -11.52
C ILE A 137 -10.88 -5.61 -10.65
N PRO A 138 -10.67 -6.83 -11.17
CA PRO A 138 -10.12 -7.94 -10.39
C PRO A 138 -8.59 -7.89 -10.24
N GLU A 139 -7.89 -7.34 -11.23
CA GLU A 139 -6.43 -7.27 -11.28
C GLU A 139 -5.99 -5.84 -11.54
N TRP A 140 -5.17 -5.32 -10.65
CA TRP A 140 -4.68 -3.94 -10.75
C TRP A 140 -3.39 -3.72 -9.95
N SER A 141 -2.64 -2.69 -10.35
CA SER A 141 -1.65 -2.05 -9.48
C SER A 141 -1.96 -0.56 -9.36
N ALA A 142 -1.71 0.00 -8.18
CA ALA A 142 -1.78 1.45 -7.98
C ALA A 142 -0.40 1.93 -7.57
N VAL A 143 0.13 2.90 -8.32
CA VAL A 143 1.51 3.38 -8.15
C VAL A 143 1.56 4.91 -8.06
N SER A 144 2.51 5.40 -7.27
CA SER A 144 2.84 6.81 -7.21
C SER A 144 3.83 7.15 -8.32
N MET A 145 3.47 8.06 -9.21
CA MET A 145 4.31 8.47 -10.34
C MET A 145 4.63 9.96 -10.24
N SER A 146 5.87 10.32 -10.55
CA SER A 146 6.29 11.73 -10.64
C SER A 146 5.82 12.35 -11.94
N THR A 147 5.49 13.64 -11.91
CA THR A 147 5.12 14.41 -13.09
C THR A 147 5.74 15.80 -13.07
N ARG A 148 6.12 16.30 -14.26
CA ARG A 148 6.55 17.69 -14.48
C ARG A 148 5.37 18.68 -14.52
N TYR A 149 4.17 18.19 -14.75
CA TYR A 149 2.97 19.01 -14.89
C TYR A 149 2.40 19.42 -13.53
N ARG A 150 1.63 20.50 -13.52
CA ARG A 150 0.92 21.03 -12.36
C ARG A 150 -0.59 21.17 -12.60
N SER A 151 -1.07 20.67 -13.75
CA SER A 151 -2.45 20.62 -14.14
C SER A 151 -2.72 19.37 -14.96
N LEU A 152 -3.84 18.69 -14.68
CA LEU A 152 -4.28 17.51 -15.44
C LEU A 152 -4.57 17.84 -16.91
N GLY A 153 -5.02 19.07 -17.21
CA GLY A 153 -5.28 19.48 -18.60
C GLY A 153 -4.08 19.48 -19.52
N ASN A 154 -2.88 19.25 -18.98
CA ASN A 154 -1.64 19.12 -19.76
C ASN A 154 -1.23 17.67 -20.01
N ILE A 155 -2.03 16.71 -19.54
CA ILE A 155 -1.76 15.26 -19.65
C ILE A 155 -2.90 14.65 -20.44
N ASP A 156 -2.61 14.14 -21.62
CA ASP A 156 -3.59 13.41 -22.43
C ASP A 156 -3.48 11.91 -22.16
N LEU A 157 -4.55 11.34 -21.62
CA LEU A 157 -4.69 9.91 -21.31
C LEU A 157 -5.89 9.29 -22.07
N SER A 158 -6.54 10.03 -22.94
CA SER A 158 -7.83 9.67 -23.53
C SER A 158 -7.85 8.34 -24.28
N ASP A 159 -6.70 7.90 -24.81
CA ASP A 159 -6.54 6.62 -25.52
C ASP A 159 -6.16 5.44 -24.63
N ILE A 160 -5.83 5.71 -23.36
CA ILE A 160 -5.45 4.69 -22.35
C ILE A 160 -6.31 4.76 -21.09
N GLU A 161 -7.33 5.60 -21.04
CA GLU A 161 -8.29 5.62 -19.93
C GLU A 161 -8.98 4.27 -19.76
N PHE A 162 -9.33 3.96 -18.52
CA PHE A 162 -10.02 2.72 -18.19
C PHE A 162 -11.32 2.56 -18.98
N ASP A 163 -11.45 1.47 -19.72
CA ASP A 163 -12.66 1.07 -20.44
C ASP A 163 -13.34 -0.11 -19.73
N MET A 164 -14.55 0.09 -19.25
CA MET A 164 -15.37 -0.94 -18.59
C MET A 164 -15.67 -2.16 -19.48
N ARG A 165 -15.56 -2.04 -20.81
CA ARG A 165 -15.82 -3.15 -21.73
C ARG A 165 -14.63 -4.11 -21.81
N THR A 166 -13.41 -3.60 -21.69
CA THR A 166 -12.19 -4.41 -21.69
C THR A 166 -11.74 -4.76 -20.28
N GLY A 167 -12.09 -3.94 -19.29
CA GLY A 167 -11.59 -4.03 -17.92
C GLY A 167 -10.15 -3.53 -17.76
N GLU A 168 -9.62 -2.82 -18.78
CA GLU A 168 -8.22 -2.39 -18.84
C GLU A 168 -8.12 -0.88 -18.97
N GLY A 169 -6.97 -0.34 -18.55
CA GLY A 169 -6.64 1.07 -18.71
C GLY A 169 -6.22 1.75 -17.42
N VAL A 170 -6.18 3.08 -17.46
CA VAL A 170 -5.62 3.95 -16.43
C VAL A 170 -6.71 4.72 -15.71
N ILE A 171 -6.63 4.78 -14.38
CA ILE A 171 -7.51 5.62 -13.54
C ILE A 171 -6.64 6.49 -12.63
N ILE A 172 -6.84 7.80 -12.65
CA ILE A 172 -6.18 8.71 -11.71
C ILE A 172 -6.93 8.64 -10.36
N ILE A 173 -6.26 8.09 -9.34
CA ILE A 173 -6.84 7.93 -7.99
C ILE A 173 -6.68 9.20 -7.17
N ASN A 174 -5.49 9.80 -7.18
CA ASN A 174 -5.22 11.01 -6.44
C ASN A 174 -4.60 12.07 -7.36
N TRP A 175 -5.44 12.96 -7.86
CA TRP A 175 -5.04 14.03 -8.75
C TRP A 175 -4.56 15.29 -8.02
N GLY A 176 -4.97 15.51 -6.78
CA GLY A 176 -4.62 16.72 -6.03
C GLY A 176 -3.12 16.84 -5.77
N THR A 177 -2.41 15.72 -5.72
CA THR A 177 -0.95 15.66 -5.56
C THR A 177 -0.16 16.15 -6.78
N ILE A 178 -0.81 16.42 -7.91
CA ILE A 178 -0.15 16.99 -9.11
C ILE A 178 0.54 18.32 -8.80
N LEU A 179 -0.01 19.11 -7.87
CA LEU A 179 0.61 20.36 -7.41
C LEU A 179 1.97 20.13 -6.75
N ALA A 180 2.17 18.96 -6.16
CA ALA A 180 3.45 18.52 -5.59
C ALA A 180 4.30 17.70 -6.58
N GLY A 181 3.88 17.61 -7.86
CA GLY A 181 4.60 16.87 -8.89
C GLY A 181 4.43 15.35 -8.81
N LYS A 182 3.31 14.87 -8.26
CA LYS A 182 3.01 13.44 -8.13
C LYS A 182 1.56 13.15 -8.49
N LEU A 183 1.32 11.95 -8.99
CA LEU A 183 -0.01 11.37 -9.20
C LEU A 183 -0.03 9.96 -8.64
N VAL A 184 -1.16 9.53 -8.08
CA VAL A 184 -1.41 8.12 -7.79
C VAL A 184 -2.35 7.59 -8.86
N ILE A 185 -1.92 6.55 -9.53
CA ILE A 185 -2.55 6.01 -10.73
C ILE A 185 -2.81 4.52 -10.51
N LEU A 186 -4.04 4.09 -10.81
CA LEU A 186 -4.41 2.70 -10.89
C LEU A 186 -4.29 2.24 -12.33
N LEU A 187 -3.60 1.13 -12.54
CA LEU A 187 -3.41 0.43 -13.80
C LEU A 187 -4.23 -0.86 -13.72
N ALA A 188 -5.30 -0.93 -14.52
CA ALA A 188 -6.22 -2.06 -14.56
C ALA A 188 -5.87 -3.02 -15.69
N GLY A 189 -6.05 -4.32 -15.47
CA GLY A 189 -5.79 -5.38 -16.42
C GLY A 189 -4.76 -6.39 -15.94
N SER A 190 -4.37 -7.33 -16.81
CA SER A 190 -3.35 -8.33 -16.48
C SER A 190 -2.00 -7.69 -16.12
N PRO A 191 -1.10 -8.41 -15.43
CA PRO A 191 0.24 -7.89 -15.11
C PRO A 191 1.03 -7.42 -16.35
N GLU A 192 0.80 -8.03 -17.52
CA GLU A 192 1.39 -7.61 -18.81
C GLU A 192 0.86 -6.24 -19.21
N VAL A 193 -0.46 -6.08 -19.24
CA VAL A 193 -1.14 -4.82 -19.58
C VAL A 193 -0.73 -3.72 -18.60
N GLN A 194 -0.67 -4.00 -17.31
CA GLN A 194 -0.24 -3.04 -16.31
C GLN A 194 1.19 -2.52 -16.57
N ARG A 195 2.13 -3.41 -16.98
CA ARG A 195 3.50 -3.00 -17.32
C ARG A 195 3.55 -2.09 -18.56
N GLU A 196 2.77 -2.43 -19.59
CA GLU A 196 2.68 -1.61 -20.80
C GLU A 196 2.09 -0.23 -20.49
N LEU A 197 0.98 -0.18 -19.76
CA LEU A 197 0.37 1.06 -19.31
C LEU A 197 1.31 1.90 -18.43
N GLN A 198 2.09 1.27 -17.56
CA GLN A 198 3.05 1.98 -16.71
C GLN A 198 4.14 2.66 -17.52
N VAL A 199 4.66 1.99 -18.56
CA VAL A 199 5.66 2.58 -19.47
C VAL A 199 5.04 3.72 -20.27
N GLU A 200 3.85 3.50 -20.80
CA GLU A 200 3.16 4.48 -21.63
C GLU A 200 2.85 5.76 -20.85
N ILE A 201 2.25 5.64 -19.66
CA ILE A 201 1.93 6.81 -18.85
C ILE A 201 3.18 7.53 -18.33
N ALA A 202 4.26 6.80 -18.02
CA ALA A 202 5.52 7.42 -17.62
C ALA A 202 6.10 8.33 -18.71
N SER A 203 5.85 8.01 -19.98
CA SER A 203 6.30 8.84 -21.11
C SER A 203 5.50 10.14 -21.26
N ARG A 204 4.26 10.17 -20.72
CA ARG A 204 3.34 11.31 -20.80
C ARG A 204 3.42 12.25 -19.60
N LEU A 205 3.98 11.83 -18.46
CA LEU A 205 4.07 12.60 -17.20
C LEU A 205 5.34 13.42 -17.09
#